data_f609712c1e012e870924b605f9ebd59a
#
_entry.id   f609712c1e012e870924b605f9ebd59a
#
_cell.length_a   1.000
_cell.length_b   1.000
_cell.length_c   1.000
_cell.angle_alpha   90.00
_cell.angle_beta   90.00
_cell.angle_gamma   90.00
#
_symmetry.space_group_name_H-M   'P 1'
#
loop_
_entity.id
_entity.type
_entity.pdbx_description
1 polymer ?
#
loop_
_entity_poly.entity_id
_entity_poly.type
_entity_poly.pdbx_seq_one_letter_code
_entity_poly.pdbx_strand_id
1 'polypeptide(L)'
;MNGKERMYAALEGKKIDSCPVGAPYLMLSNADHWEELTGLPVYKYFEWAATPDLKWHGEIYKIFYETLQFDIVQPSHGVSNSYRNNVEVVLKNGVSFLHNKKDDTYDSLPGNIHNSGSGGGENETRYVYTKQDARDRIKPLKAENTVSAGYNAYLDEILKLYGDTRFVVSGGVVNTFYSNVYHVGMTEFYAMLINEPELIKYMSGYLLEQNIESIRAMAMSGGDAIFIDDATATSDMVSPKMYEEFSLPYLIPQVEEIQRHGMKAILVYFGGISDRAEMIASIGADILMMECSMKGYTNDYSEISKKIGKNICLAGNLNPYGDVEITTDANLESRIKNMADAGKKHGRYFTSTGSPLTPNTTVERMRKYIDISHKITI
;
A
#
# COMPACT_ATOMS: atom_id res chain seq x y z
N MET A 1 -7.79 23.09 -9.14
CA MET A 1 -7.10 21.87 -9.60
C MET A 1 -7.94 20.67 -9.17
N ASN A 2 -8.02 19.61 -9.99
CA ASN A 2 -8.55 18.32 -9.51
C ASN A 2 -7.47 17.57 -8.70
N GLY A 3 -7.82 16.42 -8.11
CA GLY A 3 -6.90 15.67 -7.24
C GLY A 3 -5.62 15.21 -7.96
N LYS A 4 -5.75 14.77 -9.22
CA LYS A 4 -4.61 14.35 -10.04
C LYS A 4 -3.66 15.50 -10.33
N GLU A 5 -4.19 16.62 -10.81
CA GLU A 5 -3.39 17.83 -11.09
C GLU A 5 -2.66 18.34 -9.83
N ARG A 6 -3.35 18.30 -8.69
CA ARG A 6 -2.80 18.72 -7.40
C ARG A 6 -1.65 17.83 -6.95
N MET A 7 -1.81 16.50 -7.07
CA MET A 7 -0.75 15.55 -6.75
C MET A 7 0.48 15.75 -7.65
N TYR A 8 0.31 15.86 -8.97
CA TYR A 8 1.44 16.12 -9.86
C TYR A 8 2.14 17.44 -9.58
N ALA A 9 1.39 18.51 -9.30
CA ALA A 9 1.97 19.79 -8.92
C ALA A 9 2.79 19.69 -7.62
N ALA A 10 2.29 18.93 -6.62
CA ALA A 10 3.04 18.67 -5.40
C ALA A 10 4.32 17.87 -5.64
N LEU A 11 4.26 16.84 -6.50
CA LEU A 11 5.43 16.05 -6.90
C LEU A 11 6.49 16.87 -7.63
N GLU A 12 6.09 17.85 -8.38
CA GLU A 12 6.97 18.75 -9.13
C GLU A 12 7.43 19.98 -8.34
N GLY A 13 6.94 20.17 -7.12
CA GLY A 13 7.21 21.36 -6.29
C GLY A 13 6.62 22.64 -6.87
N LYS A 14 5.54 22.54 -7.64
CA LYS A 14 4.79 23.65 -8.20
C LYS A 14 3.76 24.18 -7.20
N LYS A 15 3.31 25.42 -7.44
CA LYS A 15 2.22 26.01 -6.64
C LYS A 15 0.93 25.21 -6.78
N ILE A 16 0.28 24.94 -5.67
CA ILE A 16 -0.99 24.23 -5.58
C ILE A 16 -2.07 25.09 -4.92
N ASP A 17 -3.32 24.82 -5.28
CA ASP A 17 -4.48 25.55 -4.72
C ASP A 17 -4.81 25.10 -3.29
N SER A 18 -4.59 23.81 -2.99
CA SER A 18 -4.73 23.24 -1.65
C SER A 18 -3.81 22.02 -1.49
N CYS A 19 -3.45 21.71 -0.24
CA CYS A 19 -2.57 20.56 0.04
C CYS A 19 -3.25 19.26 -0.34
N PRO A 20 -2.65 18.41 -1.21
CA PRO A 20 -3.20 17.10 -1.52
C PRO A 20 -3.19 16.21 -0.28
N VAL A 21 -4.11 15.27 -0.23
CA VAL A 21 -4.29 14.37 0.91
C VAL A 21 -4.42 12.91 0.48
N GLY A 22 -3.73 12.05 1.20
CA GLY A 22 -3.78 10.60 1.05
C GLY A 22 -3.61 9.88 2.39
N ALA A 23 -3.51 8.58 2.31
CA ALA A 23 -3.08 7.69 3.38
C ALA A 23 -2.53 6.41 2.75
N PRO A 24 -1.61 5.68 3.40
CA PRO A 24 -1.21 4.36 2.91
C PRO A 24 -2.37 3.37 3.05
N TYR A 25 -2.48 2.44 2.10
CA TYR A 25 -3.44 1.33 2.11
C TYR A 25 -4.92 1.75 2.28
N LEU A 26 -5.39 2.72 1.49
CA LEU A 26 -6.78 3.20 1.54
C LEU A 26 -7.84 2.08 1.43
N MET A 27 -7.50 0.97 0.76
CA MET A 27 -8.38 -0.20 0.67
C MET A 27 -8.71 -0.81 2.05
N LEU A 28 -7.82 -0.68 3.05
CA LEU A 28 -8.08 -1.18 4.41
C LEU A 28 -9.17 -0.36 5.07
N SER A 29 -9.10 0.98 4.97
CA SER A 29 -10.14 1.86 5.51
C SER A 29 -11.51 1.62 4.86
N ASN A 30 -11.55 1.31 3.56
CA ASN A 30 -12.79 0.96 2.88
C ASN A 30 -13.36 -0.36 3.38
N ALA A 31 -12.51 -1.33 3.71
CA ALA A 31 -12.92 -2.60 4.31
C ALA A 31 -13.44 -2.42 5.74
N ASP A 32 -12.67 -1.71 6.59
CA ASP A 32 -13.01 -1.49 8.00
C ASP A 32 -14.34 -0.73 8.17
N HIS A 33 -14.67 0.18 7.23
CA HIS A 33 -15.88 1.01 7.28
C HIS A 33 -16.93 0.61 6.23
N TRP A 34 -16.90 -0.66 5.78
CA TRP A 34 -17.80 -1.16 4.74
C TRP A 34 -19.28 -0.87 5.03
N GLU A 35 -19.77 -1.26 6.21
CA GLU A 35 -21.18 -1.08 6.58
C GLU A 35 -21.55 0.40 6.75
N GLU A 36 -20.67 1.21 7.34
CA GLU A 36 -20.87 2.65 7.52
C GLU A 36 -20.93 3.40 6.16
N LEU A 37 -20.06 3.01 5.21
CA LEU A 37 -19.98 3.65 3.90
C LEU A 37 -21.08 3.18 2.94
N THR A 38 -21.40 1.88 2.93
CA THR A 38 -22.28 1.30 1.92
C THR A 38 -23.70 1.00 2.43
N GLY A 39 -23.89 0.89 3.74
CA GLY A 39 -25.13 0.37 4.33
C GLY A 39 -25.35 -1.12 4.09
N LEU A 40 -24.38 -1.84 3.54
CA LEU A 40 -24.48 -3.26 3.22
C LEU A 40 -23.82 -4.11 4.31
N PRO A 41 -24.35 -5.31 4.62
CA PRO A 41 -23.78 -6.18 5.63
C PRO A 41 -22.39 -6.71 5.21
N VAL A 42 -21.56 -7.07 6.21
CA VAL A 42 -20.15 -7.47 6.05
C VAL A 42 -19.95 -8.54 4.96
N TYR A 43 -20.81 -9.55 4.85
CA TYR A 43 -20.64 -10.60 3.85
C TYR A 43 -20.67 -10.07 2.40
N LYS A 44 -21.34 -8.94 2.17
CA LYS A 44 -21.36 -8.26 0.86
C LYS A 44 -20.00 -7.67 0.46
N TYR A 45 -19.13 -7.38 1.42
CA TYR A 45 -17.74 -7.02 1.11
C TYR A 45 -17.01 -8.17 0.40
N PHE A 46 -17.14 -9.38 0.92
CA PHE A 46 -16.48 -10.55 0.31
C PHE A 46 -17.08 -10.90 -1.05
N GLU A 47 -18.39 -10.71 -1.20
CA GLU A 47 -19.06 -10.86 -2.51
C GLU A 47 -18.54 -9.79 -3.50
N TRP A 48 -18.43 -8.53 -3.06
CA TRP A 48 -17.88 -7.44 -3.86
C TRP A 48 -16.40 -7.67 -4.22
N ALA A 49 -15.57 -8.11 -3.28
CA ALA A 49 -14.14 -8.37 -3.48
C ALA A 49 -13.86 -9.49 -4.49
N ALA A 50 -14.84 -10.35 -4.77
CA ALA A 50 -14.73 -11.46 -5.71
C ALA A 50 -15.74 -11.39 -6.87
N THR A 51 -16.46 -10.26 -7.03
CA THR A 51 -17.55 -10.18 -8.02
C THR A 51 -17.06 -10.20 -9.46
N PRO A 52 -17.73 -10.93 -10.37
CA PRO A 52 -17.58 -10.76 -11.81
C PRO A 52 -18.31 -9.52 -12.35
N ASP A 53 -19.24 -8.92 -11.59
CA ASP A 53 -19.98 -7.72 -11.96
C ASP A 53 -19.13 -6.45 -11.73
N LEU A 54 -18.38 -6.06 -12.73
CA LEU A 54 -17.52 -4.87 -12.69
C LEU A 54 -18.33 -3.57 -12.55
N LYS A 55 -19.60 -3.54 -13.02
CA LYS A 55 -20.44 -2.36 -12.84
C LYS A 55 -20.77 -2.15 -11.36
N TRP A 56 -21.21 -3.19 -10.66
CA TRP A 56 -21.42 -3.13 -9.22
C TRP A 56 -20.13 -2.82 -8.48
N HIS A 57 -19.02 -3.40 -8.91
CA HIS A 57 -17.69 -3.11 -8.31
C HIS A 57 -17.37 -1.61 -8.39
N GLY A 58 -17.59 -0.99 -9.54
CA GLY A 58 -17.39 0.45 -9.75
C GLY A 58 -18.39 1.33 -8.99
N GLU A 59 -19.64 0.90 -8.81
CA GLU A 59 -20.64 1.63 -7.99
C GLU A 59 -20.18 1.73 -6.52
N ILE A 60 -19.61 0.67 -5.99
CA ILE A 60 -19.03 0.70 -4.63
C ILE A 60 -17.80 1.62 -4.56
N TYR A 61 -16.91 1.64 -5.56
CA TYR A 61 -15.82 2.61 -5.60
C TYR A 61 -16.32 4.05 -5.55
N LYS A 62 -17.44 4.37 -6.25
CA LYS A 62 -18.03 5.71 -6.17
C LYS A 62 -18.47 6.04 -4.75
N ILE A 63 -19.13 5.11 -4.06
CA ILE A 63 -19.54 5.33 -2.67
C ILE A 63 -18.31 5.66 -1.82
N PHE A 64 -17.22 4.91 -1.92
CA PHE A 64 -16.01 5.15 -1.15
C PHE A 64 -15.37 6.50 -1.47
N TYR A 65 -15.03 6.74 -2.72
CA TYR A 65 -14.21 7.89 -3.13
C TYR A 65 -14.99 9.19 -3.32
N GLU A 66 -16.32 9.15 -3.46
CA GLU A 66 -17.17 10.34 -3.39
C GLU A 66 -17.49 10.72 -1.94
N THR A 67 -17.50 9.75 -1.03
CA THR A 67 -17.67 9.98 0.40
C THR A 67 -16.37 10.46 1.05
N LEU A 68 -15.24 9.80 0.75
CA LEU A 68 -13.90 10.12 1.21
C LEU A 68 -13.13 10.74 0.05
N GLN A 69 -13.08 12.06 -0.01
CA GLN A 69 -12.54 12.81 -1.14
C GLN A 69 -11.01 12.92 -1.09
N PHE A 70 -10.31 11.79 -0.92
CA PHE A 70 -8.86 11.73 -1.09
C PHE A 70 -8.44 12.12 -2.50
N ASP A 71 -7.29 12.74 -2.66
CA ASP A 71 -6.69 13.02 -3.97
C ASP A 71 -6.09 11.77 -4.62
N ILE A 72 -5.76 10.78 -3.81
CA ILE A 72 -5.26 9.47 -4.20
C ILE A 72 -6.41 8.46 -4.18
N VAL A 73 -6.47 7.59 -5.18
CA VAL A 73 -7.39 6.45 -5.21
C VAL A 73 -6.60 5.17 -5.52
N GLN A 74 -7.11 4.05 -5.04
CA GLN A 74 -6.45 2.76 -5.13
C GLN A 74 -7.50 1.65 -5.35
N PRO A 75 -7.28 0.69 -6.29
CA PRO A 75 -8.17 -0.45 -6.45
C PRO A 75 -8.08 -1.41 -5.25
N SER A 76 -9.09 -2.24 -5.09
CA SER A 76 -8.99 -3.46 -4.29
C SER A 76 -8.05 -4.45 -4.97
N HIS A 77 -7.60 -5.48 -4.23
CA HIS A 77 -6.76 -6.52 -4.81
C HIS A 77 -7.47 -7.22 -5.98
N GLY A 78 -6.78 -7.27 -7.12
CA GLY A 78 -7.27 -7.94 -8.30
C GLY A 78 -7.30 -9.46 -8.12
N VAL A 79 -8.35 -10.09 -8.62
CA VAL A 79 -8.50 -11.55 -8.66
C VAL A 79 -8.81 -12.00 -10.08
N SER A 80 -8.40 -13.23 -10.44
CA SER A 80 -8.55 -13.72 -11.81
C SER A 80 -10.03 -13.90 -12.22
N ASN A 81 -10.29 -13.84 -13.52
CA ASN A 81 -11.61 -14.16 -14.10
C ASN A 81 -12.08 -15.57 -13.66
N SER A 82 -11.15 -16.53 -13.64
CA SER A 82 -11.47 -17.88 -13.18
C SER A 82 -11.95 -17.90 -11.73
N TYR A 83 -11.26 -17.17 -10.85
CA TYR A 83 -11.67 -17.06 -9.45
C TYR A 83 -13.06 -16.41 -9.34
N ARG A 84 -13.27 -15.23 -9.93
CA ARG A 84 -14.55 -14.51 -9.87
C ARG A 84 -15.74 -15.33 -10.37
N ASN A 85 -15.53 -16.17 -11.39
CA ASN A 85 -16.61 -17.00 -11.96
C ASN A 85 -16.90 -18.27 -11.13
N ASN A 86 -15.95 -18.72 -10.32
CA ASN A 86 -16.05 -19.96 -9.57
C ASN A 86 -16.30 -19.80 -8.06
N VAL A 87 -16.30 -18.56 -7.54
CA VAL A 87 -16.62 -18.32 -6.13
C VAL A 87 -17.96 -17.59 -5.99
N GLU A 88 -18.62 -17.80 -4.87
CA GLU A 88 -19.82 -17.07 -4.46
C GLU A 88 -19.91 -17.03 -2.94
N VAL A 89 -20.59 -16.04 -2.40
CA VAL A 89 -20.89 -15.98 -0.97
C VAL A 89 -22.24 -16.60 -0.71
N VAL A 90 -22.30 -17.58 0.19
CA VAL A 90 -23.53 -18.28 0.58
C VAL A 90 -23.77 -18.13 2.07
N LEU A 91 -25.05 -17.99 2.46
CA LEU A 91 -25.49 -17.94 3.85
C LEU A 91 -26.09 -19.30 4.22
N LYS A 92 -25.52 -19.95 5.26
CA LYS A 92 -26.04 -21.19 5.82
C LYS A 92 -26.26 -21.01 7.34
N ASN A 93 -27.50 -21.10 7.78
CA ASN A 93 -27.86 -20.96 9.21
C ASN A 93 -27.31 -19.66 9.85
N GLY A 94 -27.32 -18.55 9.13
CA GLY A 94 -26.83 -17.24 9.61
C GLY A 94 -25.31 -17.08 9.59
N VAL A 95 -24.56 -18.08 9.11
CA VAL A 95 -23.10 -17.98 8.91
C VAL A 95 -22.80 -17.80 7.42
N SER A 96 -21.88 -16.89 7.11
CA SER A 96 -21.43 -16.62 5.75
C SER A 96 -20.25 -17.51 5.37
N PHE A 97 -20.29 -18.04 4.15
CA PHE A 97 -19.22 -18.88 3.61
C PHE A 97 -18.84 -18.37 2.20
N LEU A 98 -17.55 -18.45 1.88
CA LEU A 98 -17.08 -18.40 0.51
C LEU A 98 -17.16 -19.83 -0.07
N HIS A 99 -18.03 -20.05 -1.03
CA HIS A 99 -18.19 -21.33 -1.72
C HIS A 99 -17.38 -21.31 -3.01
N ASN A 100 -16.43 -22.22 -3.14
CA ASN A 100 -15.74 -22.50 -4.39
C ASN A 100 -16.51 -23.59 -5.16
N LYS A 101 -17.19 -23.20 -6.22
CA LYS A 101 -18.01 -24.09 -7.06
C LYS A 101 -17.21 -25.17 -7.79
N LYS A 102 -15.92 -24.95 -8.00
CA LYS A 102 -15.06 -25.91 -8.72
C LYS A 102 -14.73 -27.14 -7.86
N ASP A 103 -14.45 -26.89 -6.58
CA ASP A 103 -13.97 -27.91 -5.64
C ASP A 103 -15.06 -28.31 -4.64
N ASP A 104 -16.21 -27.62 -4.70
CA ASP A 104 -17.34 -27.72 -3.74
C ASP A 104 -16.89 -27.53 -2.28
N THR A 105 -15.93 -26.58 -2.08
CA THR A 105 -15.39 -26.28 -0.74
C THR A 105 -16.04 -25.02 -0.19
N TYR A 106 -16.13 -24.96 1.15
CA TYR A 106 -16.75 -23.85 1.89
C TYR A 106 -15.79 -23.33 2.95
N ASP A 107 -15.34 -22.10 2.77
CA ASP A 107 -14.51 -21.41 3.75
C ASP A 107 -15.37 -20.44 4.56
N SER A 108 -15.38 -20.56 5.89
CA SER A 108 -16.14 -19.67 6.76
C SER A 108 -15.59 -18.24 6.65
N LEU A 109 -16.47 -17.28 6.39
CA LEU A 109 -16.12 -15.88 6.35
C LEU A 109 -16.23 -15.25 7.75
N PRO A 110 -15.33 -14.32 8.10
CA PRO A 110 -15.41 -13.63 9.38
C PRO A 110 -16.64 -12.73 9.45
N GLY A 111 -17.17 -12.55 10.65
CA GLY A 111 -18.32 -11.68 10.91
C GLY A 111 -17.97 -10.20 10.94
N ASN A 112 -16.69 -9.84 10.91
CA ASN A 112 -16.19 -8.47 10.78
C ASN A 112 -14.99 -8.46 9.83
N ILE A 113 -14.70 -7.29 9.26
CA ILE A 113 -13.62 -7.11 8.29
C ILE A 113 -12.46 -6.32 8.93
N HIS A 114 -12.37 -6.23 10.25
CA HIS A 114 -11.30 -5.47 10.87
C HIS A 114 -9.94 -5.98 10.40
N ASN A 115 -9.44 -5.28 9.40
CA ASN A 115 -8.15 -5.57 8.81
C ASN A 115 -7.11 -4.84 9.65
N SER A 116 -6.65 -5.48 10.72
CA SER A 116 -5.69 -4.92 11.67
C SER A 116 -4.30 -4.62 11.06
N GLY A 117 -4.19 -4.56 9.73
CA GLY A 117 -2.92 -4.31 9.05
C GLY A 117 -1.88 -5.44 9.19
N SER A 118 -2.16 -6.42 10.01
CA SER A 118 -1.40 -7.64 10.14
C SER A 118 -1.88 -8.64 9.08
N GLY A 119 -1.65 -8.31 7.83
CA GLY A 119 -1.98 -9.15 6.68
C GLY A 119 -1.02 -10.32 6.50
N GLY A 120 -0.64 -10.95 7.51
CA GLY A 120 0.07 -12.20 7.50
C GLY A 120 -0.24 -12.87 8.81
N GLY A 121 -1.15 -13.82 8.82
CA GLY A 121 -1.08 -14.84 9.85
C GLY A 121 0.37 -15.28 9.88
N GLU A 122 0.98 -15.23 11.05
CA GLU A 122 2.35 -15.65 11.27
C GLU A 122 2.52 -17.06 10.71
N ASN A 123 2.93 -17.15 9.45
CA ASN A 123 3.30 -18.43 8.89
C ASN A 123 4.68 -18.75 9.45
N GLU A 124 4.72 -19.49 10.53
CA GLU A 124 5.96 -20.00 11.14
C GLU A 124 6.48 -21.25 10.43
N THR A 125 5.84 -21.65 9.33
CA THR A 125 6.23 -22.85 8.61
C THR A 125 7.26 -22.53 7.53
N ARG A 126 8.40 -23.18 7.62
CA ARG A 126 9.42 -23.14 6.56
C ARG A 126 9.03 -24.11 5.44
N TYR A 127 8.96 -23.63 4.22
CA TYR A 127 8.66 -24.42 3.00
C TYR A 127 9.84 -24.51 2.05
N VAL A 128 10.83 -23.63 2.17
CA VAL A 128 12.01 -23.57 1.30
C VAL A 128 13.25 -23.88 2.13
N TYR A 129 13.90 -25.02 1.82
CA TYR A 129 15.12 -25.50 2.48
C TYR A 129 16.33 -25.49 1.54
N THR A 130 16.08 -25.45 0.25
CA THR A 130 17.11 -25.54 -0.79
C THR A 130 16.85 -24.59 -1.95
N LYS A 131 17.87 -24.33 -2.76
CA LYS A 131 17.70 -23.59 -4.02
C LYS A 131 16.74 -24.28 -4.99
N GLN A 132 16.59 -25.61 -4.91
CA GLN A 132 15.61 -26.34 -5.72
C GLN A 132 14.19 -26.04 -5.25
N ASP A 133 13.92 -26.08 -3.93
CA ASP A 133 12.61 -25.71 -3.39
C ASP A 133 12.21 -24.29 -3.79
N ALA A 134 13.17 -23.34 -3.75
CA ALA A 134 12.93 -21.97 -4.20
C ALA A 134 12.47 -21.93 -5.68
N ARG A 135 13.15 -22.64 -6.58
CA ARG A 135 12.74 -22.71 -8.00
C ARG A 135 11.37 -23.35 -8.21
N ASP A 136 11.04 -24.34 -7.40
CA ASP A 136 9.79 -25.07 -7.54
C ASP A 136 8.58 -24.31 -7.00
N ARG A 137 8.78 -23.43 -6.00
CA ARG A 137 7.73 -22.71 -5.30
C ARG A 137 7.56 -21.25 -5.75
N ILE A 138 8.66 -20.55 -6.03
CA ILE A 138 8.65 -19.16 -6.47
C ILE A 138 8.65 -19.13 -7.98
N LYS A 139 7.46 -19.01 -8.57
CA LYS A 139 7.29 -19.05 -10.04
C LYS A 139 6.71 -17.72 -10.51
N PRO A 140 7.55 -16.82 -11.06
CA PRO A 140 7.07 -15.57 -11.64
C PRO A 140 6.04 -15.84 -12.75
N LEU A 141 4.86 -15.26 -12.61
CA LEU A 141 3.83 -15.28 -13.65
C LEU A 141 4.10 -14.11 -14.60
N LYS A 142 4.20 -14.37 -15.90
CA LYS A 142 4.43 -13.31 -16.89
C LYS A 142 3.30 -12.30 -16.89
N ALA A 143 3.63 -11.03 -17.09
CA ALA A 143 2.71 -9.92 -17.04
C ALA A 143 1.49 -10.12 -17.95
N GLU A 144 1.71 -10.58 -19.20
CA GLU A 144 0.66 -10.83 -20.16
C GLU A 144 -0.31 -11.93 -19.69
N ASN A 145 0.21 -12.95 -18.98
CA ASN A 145 -0.62 -14.02 -18.42
C ASN A 145 -1.47 -13.49 -17.25
N THR A 146 -0.91 -12.61 -16.43
CA THR A 146 -1.62 -11.94 -15.33
C THR A 146 -2.77 -11.10 -15.88
N VAL A 147 -2.51 -10.28 -16.89
CA VAL A 147 -3.53 -9.42 -17.53
C VAL A 147 -4.59 -10.27 -18.24
N SER A 148 -4.19 -11.26 -19.04
CA SER A 148 -5.13 -12.14 -19.75
C SER A 148 -6.00 -12.98 -18.81
N ALA A 149 -5.49 -13.33 -17.64
CA ALA A 149 -6.28 -13.96 -16.58
C ALA A 149 -7.26 -12.99 -15.88
N GLY A 150 -7.21 -11.69 -16.18
CA GLY A 150 -8.14 -10.68 -15.71
C GLY A 150 -7.87 -10.12 -14.31
N TYR A 151 -6.65 -10.22 -13.83
CA TYR A 151 -6.28 -9.64 -12.52
C TYR A 151 -6.39 -8.12 -12.49
N ASN A 152 -6.25 -7.43 -13.64
CA ASN A 152 -6.33 -5.98 -13.71
C ASN A 152 -7.77 -5.42 -13.78
N ALA A 153 -8.80 -6.24 -13.83
CA ALA A 153 -10.18 -5.79 -14.10
C ALA A 153 -10.68 -4.72 -13.10
N TYR A 154 -10.28 -4.79 -11.85
CA TYR A 154 -10.65 -3.79 -10.82
C TYR A 154 -9.84 -2.51 -10.95
N LEU A 155 -8.58 -2.61 -11.36
CA LEU A 155 -7.76 -1.45 -11.72
C LEU A 155 -8.33 -0.75 -12.95
N ASP A 156 -8.70 -1.49 -14.00
CA ASP A 156 -9.30 -0.91 -15.21
C ASP A 156 -10.59 -0.15 -14.88
N GLU A 157 -11.41 -0.66 -13.96
CA GLU A 157 -12.65 0.01 -13.56
C GLU A 157 -12.36 1.31 -12.77
N ILE A 158 -11.40 1.33 -11.86
CA ILE A 158 -11.07 2.56 -11.12
C ILE A 158 -10.41 3.61 -12.01
N LEU A 159 -9.60 3.18 -13.00
CA LEU A 159 -9.01 4.07 -14.00
C LEU A 159 -10.09 4.72 -14.86
N LYS A 160 -11.08 3.96 -15.30
CA LYS A 160 -12.24 4.47 -16.05
C LYS A 160 -13.04 5.51 -15.26
N LEU A 161 -13.18 5.34 -13.96
CA LEU A 161 -13.92 6.25 -13.09
C LEU A 161 -13.14 7.50 -12.71
N TYR A 162 -11.85 7.36 -12.42
CA TYR A 162 -11.06 8.39 -11.74
C TYR A 162 -9.74 8.75 -12.43
N GLY A 163 -9.35 8.05 -13.49
CA GLY A 163 -8.05 8.22 -14.14
C GLY A 163 -7.73 9.64 -14.60
N ASP A 164 -8.75 10.45 -14.91
CA ASP A 164 -8.59 11.86 -15.33
C ASP A 164 -8.63 12.86 -14.17
N THR A 165 -9.16 12.47 -13.00
CA THR A 165 -9.48 13.43 -11.93
C THR A 165 -8.78 13.15 -10.60
N ARG A 166 -8.33 11.93 -10.36
CA ARG A 166 -7.63 11.51 -9.15
C ARG A 166 -6.29 10.88 -9.50
N PHE A 167 -5.36 10.91 -8.56
CA PHE A 167 -4.08 10.22 -8.68
C PHE A 167 -4.28 8.74 -8.39
N VAL A 168 -4.20 7.90 -9.42
CA VAL A 168 -4.49 6.47 -9.32
C VAL A 168 -3.20 5.71 -8.99
N VAL A 169 -3.15 5.14 -7.80
CA VAL A 169 -2.12 4.15 -7.43
C VAL A 169 -2.60 2.79 -7.88
N SER A 170 -1.99 2.25 -8.93
CA SER A 170 -2.46 1.04 -9.65
C SER A 170 -2.42 -0.24 -8.81
N GLY A 171 -1.68 -0.22 -7.73
CA GLY A 171 -1.47 -1.33 -6.81
C GLY A 171 -0.07 -1.25 -6.21
N GLY A 172 0.41 -2.37 -5.72
CA GLY A 172 1.74 -2.44 -5.15
C GLY A 172 2.35 -3.83 -5.16
N VAL A 173 3.63 -3.87 -4.87
CA VAL A 173 4.41 -5.08 -4.62
C VAL A 173 5.02 -5.02 -3.23
N VAL A 174 5.15 -6.17 -2.61
CA VAL A 174 5.86 -6.30 -1.34
C VAL A 174 7.35 -6.47 -1.63
N ASN A 175 8.21 -5.71 -0.94
CA ASN A 175 9.65 -5.87 -1.08
C ASN A 175 10.07 -7.33 -0.87
N THR A 176 11.05 -7.79 -1.64
CA THR A 176 11.56 -9.17 -1.58
C THR A 176 12.01 -9.57 -0.17
N PHE A 177 12.50 -8.62 0.63
CA PHE A 177 12.87 -8.85 2.01
C PHE A 177 11.71 -9.45 2.81
N TYR A 178 10.52 -8.82 2.77
CA TYR A 178 9.34 -9.35 3.44
C TYR A 178 8.76 -10.57 2.72
N SER A 179 8.80 -10.60 1.40
CA SER A 179 8.27 -11.73 0.63
C SER A 179 8.95 -13.05 0.97
N ASN A 180 10.23 -13.04 1.37
CA ASN A 180 10.91 -14.24 1.86
C ASN A 180 10.22 -14.86 3.09
N VAL A 181 9.63 -14.03 3.97
CA VAL A 181 8.94 -14.49 5.18
C VAL A 181 7.79 -15.45 4.85
N TYR A 182 7.06 -15.22 3.75
CA TYR A 182 5.98 -16.12 3.33
C TYR A 182 6.46 -17.54 2.97
N HIS A 183 7.74 -17.70 2.69
CA HIS A 183 8.33 -18.98 2.28
C HIS A 183 9.07 -19.70 3.40
N VAL A 184 9.50 -18.97 4.42
CA VAL A 184 10.34 -19.57 5.49
C VAL A 184 9.85 -19.28 6.91
N GLY A 185 8.83 -18.43 7.08
CA GLY A 185 8.38 -17.98 8.39
C GLY A 185 9.19 -16.81 8.94
N MET A 186 8.60 -15.98 9.81
CA MET A 186 9.20 -14.74 10.31
C MET A 186 10.46 -15.03 11.16
N THR A 187 10.34 -15.87 12.16
CA THR A 187 11.44 -16.19 13.08
C THR A 187 12.61 -16.81 12.35
N GLU A 188 12.33 -17.78 11.49
CA GLU A 188 13.35 -18.48 10.70
C GLU A 188 14.04 -17.54 9.72
N PHE A 189 13.29 -16.64 9.07
CA PHE A 189 13.84 -15.68 8.12
C PHE A 189 14.97 -14.84 8.73
N TYR A 190 14.74 -14.25 9.91
CA TYR A 190 15.80 -13.45 10.57
C TYR A 190 17.01 -14.28 10.98
N ALA A 191 16.82 -15.54 11.39
CA ALA A 191 17.93 -16.45 11.64
C ALA A 191 18.71 -16.78 10.36
N MET A 192 18.01 -16.98 9.24
CA MET A 192 18.62 -17.29 7.94
C MET A 192 19.42 -16.13 7.34
N LEU A 193 19.12 -14.86 7.68
CA LEU A 193 19.97 -13.73 7.27
C LEU A 193 21.42 -13.89 7.73
N ILE A 194 21.65 -14.64 8.82
CA ILE A 194 22.97 -14.91 9.39
C ILE A 194 23.47 -16.29 8.97
N ASN A 195 22.61 -17.31 9.08
CA ASN A 195 23.02 -18.72 8.93
C ASN A 195 22.99 -19.19 7.47
N GLU A 196 22.11 -18.67 6.65
CA GLU A 196 21.87 -19.09 5.26
C GLU A 196 21.73 -17.90 4.29
N PRO A 197 22.59 -16.85 4.35
CA PRO A 197 22.40 -15.61 3.58
C PRO A 197 22.32 -15.84 2.08
N GLU A 198 23.06 -16.83 1.55
CA GLU A 198 23.09 -17.16 0.12
C GLU A 198 21.78 -17.81 -0.37
N LEU A 199 21.04 -18.49 0.50
CA LEU A 199 19.72 -19.00 0.14
C LEU A 199 18.69 -17.85 0.11
N ILE A 200 18.74 -16.93 1.08
CA ILE A 200 17.89 -15.73 1.08
C ILE A 200 18.12 -14.87 -0.16
N LYS A 201 19.37 -14.59 -0.51
CA LYS A 201 19.70 -13.82 -1.74
C LYS A 201 19.21 -14.52 -2.99
N TYR A 202 19.33 -15.86 -3.04
CA TYR A 202 18.85 -16.65 -4.16
C TYR A 202 17.32 -16.58 -4.31
N MET A 203 16.58 -16.72 -3.21
CA MET A 203 15.13 -16.56 -3.19
C MET A 203 14.72 -15.14 -3.59
N SER A 204 15.39 -14.12 -3.04
CA SER A 204 15.14 -12.71 -3.37
C SER A 204 15.30 -12.41 -4.85
N GLY A 205 16.18 -13.12 -5.57
CA GLY A 205 16.30 -12.99 -7.02
C GLY A 205 15.03 -13.43 -7.77
N TYR A 206 14.42 -14.56 -7.40
CA TYR A 206 13.13 -15.01 -7.97
C TYR A 206 11.96 -14.13 -7.58
N LEU A 207 11.94 -13.67 -6.33
CA LEU A 207 10.92 -12.75 -5.82
C LEU A 207 11.00 -11.38 -6.52
N LEU A 208 12.21 -10.91 -6.82
CA LEU A 208 12.39 -9.71 -7.63
C LEU A 208 11.82 -9.91 -9.05
N GLU A 209 12.10 -11.03 -9.71
CA GLU A 209 11.53 -11.33 -11.02
C GLU A 209 9.99 -11.35 -10.97
N GLN A 210 9.41 -11.95 -9.93
CA GLN A 210 7.96 -11.94 -9.70
C GLN A 210 7.41 -10.52 -9.53
N ASN A 211 8.07 -9.68 -8.74
CA ASN A 211 7.66 -8.30 -8.54
C ASN A 211 7.76 -7.48 -9.83
N ILE A 212 8.82 -7.65 -10.61
CA ILE A 212 9.00 -7.00 -11.92
C ILE A 212 7.85 -7.37 -12.88
N GLU A 213 7.48 -8.65 -12.96
CA GLU A 213 6.34 -9.06 -13.79
C GLU A 213 5.00 -8.52 -13.27
N SER A 214 4.82 -8.41 -11.95
CA SER A 214 3.64 -7.80 -11.35
C SER A 214 3.55 -6.29 -11.63
N ILE A 215 4.69 -5.58 -11.56
CA ILE A 215 4.80 -4.15 -11.94
C ILE A 215 4.42 -3.97 -13.41
N ARG A 216 4.95 -4.80 -14.31
CA ARG A 216 4.62 -4.78 -15.75
C ARG A 216 3.13 -5.03 -15.98
N ALA A 217 2.54 -5.99 -15.29
CA ALA A 217 1.12 -6.29 -15.40
C ALA A 217 0.25 -5.07 -15.00
N MET A 218 0.53 -4.42 -13.88
CA MET A 218 -0.16 -3.20 -13.47
C MET A 218 0.05 -2.06 -14.47
N ALA A 219 1.28 -1.88 -14.96
CA ALA A 219 1.62 -0.84 -15.93
C ALA A 219 0.93 -1.02 -17.28
N MET A 220 0.56 -2.24 -17.68
CA MET A 220 -0.21 -2.49 -18.91
C MET A 220 -1.61 -1.87 -18.87
N SER A 221 -2.22 -1.72 -17.71
CA SER A 221 -3.48 -0.95 -17.54
C SER A 221 -3.24 0.55 -17.41
N GLY A 222 -2.06 0.94 -16.93
CA GLY A 222 -1.73 2.34 -16.66
C GLY A 222 -1.98 2.75 -15.21
N GLY A 223 -2.20 4.04 -15.02
CA GLY A 223 -2.29 4.70 -13.71
C GLY A 223 -1.15 5.66 -13.48
N ASP A 224 -1.09 6.26 -12.29
CA ASP A 224 -0.12 7.32 -12.00
C ASP A 224 1.08 6.79 -11.21
N ALA A 225 0.87 5.80 -10.36
CA ALA A 225 1.91 5.26 -9.48
C ALA A 225 1.72 3.79 -9.16
N ILE A 226 2.81 3.14 -8.73
CA ILE A 226 2.84 1.82 -8.08
C ILE A 226 3.61 1.98 -6.78
N PHE A 227 3.14 1.38 -5.68
CA PHE A 227 3.88 1.39 -4.43
C PHE A 227 4.71 0.12 -4.23
N ILE A 228 5.81 0.27 -3.49
CA ILE A 228 6.65 -0.81 -2.97
C ILE A 228 6.54 -0.77 -1.46
N ASP A 229 6.06 -1.86 -0.87
CA ASP A 229 5.92 -2.01 0.58
C ASP A 229 7.22 -2.53 1.19
N ASP A 230 7.89 -1.71 1.99
CA ASP A 230 9.11 -2.06 2.72
C ASP A 230 8.85 -2.06 4.23
N ALA A 231 7.98 -2.97 4.67
CA ALA A 231 7.42 -2.97 6.02
C ALA A 231 8.27 -3.71 7.07
N THR A 232 9.19 -4.58 6.69
CA THR A 232 9.89 -5.48 7.63
C THR A 232 11.40 -5.29 7.69
N ALA A 233 11.98 -4.59 6.73
CA ALA A 233 13.40 -4.21 6.76
C ALA A 233 13.61 -2.96 7.65
N THR A 234 12.96 -2.93 8.80
CA THR A 234 12.83 -1.75 9.67
C THR A 234 14.05 -1.58 10.59
N SER A 235 14.27 -0.36 11.10
CA SER A 235 15.44 -0.05 11.94
C SER A 235 15.44 -0.75 13.30
N ASP A 236 14.28 -1.20 13.77
CA ASP A 236 14.12 -1.97 15.00
C ASP A 236 14.33 -3.48 14.79
N MET A 237 14.36 -3.95 13.54
CA MET A 237 14.54 -5.36 13.19
C MET A 237 15.90 -5.67 12.59
N VAL A 238 16.45 -4.78 11.75
CA VAL A 238 17.71 -5.03 11.05
C VAL A 238 18.64 -3.81 11.08
N SER A 239 19.94 -4.06 11.14
CA SER A 239 20.96 -3.02 11.06
C SER A 239 20.99 -2.36 9.68
N PRO A 240 21.54 -1.14 9.54
CA PRO A 240 21.77 -0.51 8.24
C PRO A 240 22.56 -1.40 7.28
N LYS A 241 23.57 -2.13 7.76
CA LYS A 241 24.34 -3.06 6.94
C LYS A 241 23.49 -4.21 6.38
N MET A 242 22.59 -4.77 7.19
CA MET A 242 21.67 -5.82 6.72
C MET A 242 20.66 -5.25 5.72
N TYR A 243 20.19 -4.02 5.94
CA TYR A 243 19.34 -3.33 4.97
C TYR A 243 20.04 -3.15 3.62
N GLU A 244 21.29 -2.67 3.65
CA GLU A 244 22.14 -2.50 2.47
C GLU A 244 22.37 -3.82 1.72
N GLU A 245 22.51 -4.92 2.43
CA GLU A 245 22.83 -6.23 1.85
C GLU A 245 21.60 -6.99 1.34
N PHE A 246 20.46 -6.94 2.06
CA PHE A 246 19.33 -7.84 1.83
C PHE A 246 18.05 -7.16 1.34
N SER A 247 17.94 -5.83 1.44
CA SER A 247 16.76 -5.08 1.00
C SER A 247 17.07 -4.15 -0.18
N LEU A 248 18.03 -3.25 0.01
CA LEU A 248 18.36 -2.19 -0.95
C LEU A 248 18.62 -2.69 -2.39
N PRO A 249 19.40 -3.77 -2.65
CA PRO A 249 19.71 -4.22 -4.00
C PRO A 249 18.48 -4.69 -4.81
N TYR A 250 17.40 -5.02 -4.12
CA TYR A 250 16.16 -5.49 -4.73
C TYR A 250 15.10 -4.38 -4.87
N LEU A 251 15.23 -3.27 -4.12
CA LEU A 251 14.32 -2.12 -4.24
C LEU A 251 14.62 -1.29 -5.48
N ILE A 252 15.89 -1.03 -5.75
CA ILE A 252 16.31 -0.17 -6.89
C ILE A 252 15.75 -0.68 -8.24
N PRO A 253 15.91 -1.96 -8.62
CA PRO A 253 15.37 -2.47 -9.88
C PRO A 253 13.84 -2.36 -9.99
N GLN A 254 13.11 -2.45 -8.87
CA GLN A 254 11.66 -2.30 -8.85
C GLN A 254 11.27 -0.84 -9.15
N VAL A 255 11.95 0.13 -8.52
CA VAL A 255 11.74 1.56 -8.78
C VAL A 255 12.04 1.89 -10.24
N GLU A 256 13.17 1.42 -10.77
CA GLU A 256 13.55 1.62 -12.16
C GLU A 256 12.53 1.04 -13.15
N GLU A 257 11.97 -0.14 -12.84
CA GLU A 257 10.94 -0.75 -13.69
C GLU A 257 9.65 0.09 -13.69
N ILE A 258 9.18 0.56 -12.53
CA ILE A 258 8.01 1.44 -12.43
C ILE A 258 8.23 2.71 -13.27
N GLN A 259 9.38 3.36 -13.10
CA GLN A 259 9.71 4.60 -13.79
C GLN A 259 9.90 4.40 -15.30
N ARG A 260 10.37 3.24 -15.75
CA ARG A 260 10.48 2.88 -17.18
C ARG A 260 9.13 2.88 -17.89
N HIS A 261 8.06 2.60 -17.16
CA HIS A 261 6.69 2.69 -17.66
C HIS A 261 6.05 4.08 -17.54
N GLY A 262 6.83 5.10 -17.15
CA GLY A 262 6.37 6.48 -16.99
C GLY A 262 5.54 6.72 -15.73
N MET A 263 5.47 5.75 -14.84
CA MET A 263 4.72 5.81 -13.58
C MET A 263 5.62 6.29 -12.42
N LYS A 264 4.99 6.79 -11.35
CA LYS A 264 5.68 7.21 -10.14
C LYS A 264 5.88 6.04 -9.18
N ALA A 265 7.11 5.88 -8.67
CA ALA A 265 7.41 4.89 -7.65
C ALA A 265 7.15 5.47 -6.26
N ILE A 266 6.28 4.81 -5.48
CA ILE A 266 6.03 5.15 -4.09
C ILE A 266 6.74 4.12 -3.22
N LEU A 267 7.70 4.54 -2.40
CA LEU A 267 8.25 3.72 -1.34
C LEU A 267 7.43 3.94 -0.07
N VAL A 268 6.75 2.91 0.41
CA VAL A 268 6.10 2.89 1.71
C VAL A 268 7.06 2.22 2.69
N TYR A 269 7.69 3.03 3.54
CA TYR A 269 8.70 2.56 4.47
C TYR A 269 8.21 2.65 5.91
N PHE A 270 8.20 1.51 6.59
CA PHE A 270 7.92 1.43 8.01
C PHE A 270 9.22 1.27 8.79
N GLY A 271 9.34 2.02 9.91
CA GLY A 271 10.51 2.02 10.76
C GLY A 271 11.24 3.36 10.84
N GLY A 272 12.29 3.42 11.66
CA GLY A 272 13.14 4.60 11.78
C GLY A 272 14.00 4.83 10.55
N ILE A 273 14.07 6.07 10.09
CA ILE A 273 14.79 6.45 8.86
C ILE A 273 16.18 7.02 9.17
N SER A 274 16.39 7.57 10.36
CA SER A 274 17.54 8.42 10.68
C SER A 274 18.91 7.79 10.43
N ASP A 275 19.05 6.47 10.58
CA ASP A 275 20.30 5.72 10.42
C ASP A 275 20.51 5.19 8.98
N ARG A 276 19.52 5.31 8.11
CA ARG A 276 19.55 4.81 6.71
C ARG A 276 18.94 5.76 5.70
N ALA A 277 18.76 7.04 6.04
CA ALA A 277 18.13 8.03 5.18
C ALA A 277 18.81 8.18 3.82
N GLU A 278 20.13 8.12 3.76
CA GLU A 278 20.91 8.21 2.53
C GLU A 278 20.70 6.96 1.64
N MET A 279 20.60 5.78 2.23
CA MET A 279 20.29 4.54 1.50
C MET A 279 18.87 4.61 0.92
N ILE A 280 17.89 5.06 1.72
CA ILE A 280 16.52 5.26 1.25
C ILE A 280 16.46 6.29 0.12
N ALA A 281 17.20 7.39 0.23
CA ALA A 281 17.30 8.37 -0.84
C ALA A 281 17.91 7.80 -2.12
N SER A 282 18.90 6.90 -2.01
CA SER A 282 19.57 6.26 -3.15
C SER A 282 18.69 5.27 -3.93
N ILE A 283 17.57 4.82 -3.37
CA ILE A 283 16.60 3.97 -4.06
C ILE A 283 15.99 4.71 -5.28
N GLY A 284 15.90 6.04 -5.22
CA GLY A 284 15.43 6.86 -6.33
C GLY A 284 13.91 6.88 -6.49
N ALA A 285 13.14 6.51 -5.46
CA ALA A 285 11.68 6.60 -5.49
C ALA A 285 11.21 8.05 -5.66
N ASP A 286 10.09 8.26 -6.38
CA ASP A 286 9.50 9.59 -6.57
C ASP A 286 8.81 10.11 -5.30
N ILE A 287 8.24 9.19 -4.52
CA ILE A 287 7.49 9.47 -3.28
C ILE A 287 8.01 8.58 -2.16
N LEU A 288 8.23 9.16 -1.00
CA LEU A 288 8.48 8.43 0.25
C LEU A 288 7.29 8.66 1.19
N MET A 289 6.55 7.59 1.47
CA MET A 289 5.59 7.54 2.56
C MET A 289 6.28 6.91 3.76
N MET A 290 6.50 7.71 4.81
CA MET A 290 7.28 7.26 5.97
C MET A 290 6.40 7.10 7.21
N GLU A 291 6.74 6.12 8.04
CA GLU A 291 6.03 5.87 9.29
C GLU A 291 6.16 7.05 10.27
N CYS A 292 5.15 7.27 11.10
CA CYS A 292 5.21 8.22 12.20
C CYS A 292 6.22 7.74 13.28
N SER A 293 6.62 8.64 14.17
CA SER A 293 7.48 8.26 15.33
C SER A 293 6.75 7.28 16.23
N MET A 294 7.32 6.08 16.40
CA MET A 294 6.82 5.01 17.27
C MET A 294 7.93 4.00 17.58
N LYS A 295 7.64 2.97 18.35
CA LYS A 295 8.55 1.83 18.64
C LYS A 295 9.97 2.22 19.07
N GLY A 296 10.13 3.37 19.72
CA GLY A 296 11.44 3.82 20.21
C GLY A 296 12.30 4.60 19.21
N TYR A 297 11.85 4.81 17.96
CA TYR A 297 12.50 5.71 17.02
C TYR A 297 11.73 7.01 16.82
N THR A 298 12.45 8.01 16.31
CA THR A 298 11.87 9.32 15.97
C THR A 298 12.05 9.58 14.47
N ASN A 299 10.93 9.74 13.78
CA ASN A 299 10.88 10.19 12.40
C ASN A 299 10.42 11.66 12.38
N ASP A 300 11.33 12.58 12.74
CA ASP A 300 11.08 14.01 12.61
C ASP A 300 11.12 14.42 11.15
N TYR A 301 9.99 14.92 10.65
CA TYR A 301 9.86 15.31 9.25
C TYR A 301 10.92 16.33 8.81
N SER A 302 11.18 17.35 9.64
CA SER A 302 12.11 18.42 9.31
C SER A 302 13.55 17.92 9.25
N GLU A 303 13.95 16.98 10.10
CA GLU A 303 15.29 16.39 10.07
C GLU A 303 15.47 15.42 8.90
N ILE A 304 14.46 14.58 8.65
CA ILE A 304 14.48 13.64 7.53
C ILE A 304 14.52 14.38 6.19
N SER A 305 13.74 15.44 6.04
CA SER A 305 13.69 16.25 4.81
C SER A 305 15.05 16.85 4.40
N LYS A 306 15.95 17.06 5.37
CA LYS A 306 17.31 17.54 5.10
C LYS A 306 18.23 16.45 4.52
N LYS A 307 17.97 15.18 4.88
CA LYS A 307 18.79 14.03 4.50
C LYS A 307 18.33 13.36 3.19
N ILE A 308 17.02 13.31 2.96
CA ILE A 308 16.42 12.62 1.82
C ILE A 308 16.65 13.37 0.48
N GLY A 309 16.88 14.67 0.53
CA GLY A 309 17.06 15.48 -0.69
C GLY A 309 15.73 16.01 -1.27
N LYS A 310 15.84 17.03 -2.12
CA LYS A 310 14.70 17.81 -2.64
C LYS A 310 13.95 17.17 -3.80
N ASN A 311 14.45 16.08 -4.36
CA ASN A 311 13.86 15.44 -5.54
C ASN A 311 12.76 14.44 -5.18
N ILE A 312 12.72 13.96 -3.95
CA ILE A 312 11.73 13.00 -3.45
C ILE A 312 10.58 13.79 -2.82
N CYS A 313 9.35 13.48 -3.21
CA CYS A 313 8.16 14.01 -2.56
C CYS A 313 7.93 13.27 -1.23
N LEU A 314 7.85 13.99 -0.13
CA LEU A 314 7.61 13.40 1.17
C LEU A 314 6.11 13.42 1.48
N ALA A 315 5.51 12.26 1.65
CA ALA A 315 4.22 12.15 2.30
C ALA A 315 4.40 12.40 3.81
N GLY A 316 3.57 13.26 4.36
CA GLY A 316 3.60 13.55 5.79
C GLY A 316 3.39 12.30 6.61
N ASN A 317 3.75 12.31 7.89
CA ASN A 317 3.73 11.13 8.74
C ASN A 317 2.93 11.35 10.03
N LEU A 318 1.69 11.84 9.88
CA LEU A 318 0.77 11.97 11.01
C LEU A 318 0.54 10.60 11.65
N ASN A 319 0.49 10.57 13.00
CA ASN A 319 0.13 9.35 13.71
C ASN A 319 -1.37 9.08 13.53
N PRO A 320 -1.79 7.97 12.88
CA PRO A 320 -3.20 7.72 12.60
C PRO A 320 -4.05 7.60 13.86
N TYR A 321 -3.50 7.07 14.95
CA TYR A 321 -4.18 6.98 16.24
C TYR A 321 -4.12 8.31 17.00
N GLY A 322 -2.91 8.79 17.33
CA GLY A 322 -2.72 9.94 18.20
C GLY A 322 -3.09 11.28 17.58
N ASP A 323 -2.77 11.49 16.28
CA ASP A 323 -3.01 12.77 15.61
C ASP A 323 -4.32 12.79 14.83
N VAL A 324 -4.86 11.63 14.40
CA VAL A 324 -6.11 11.59 13.62
C VAL A 324 -7.27 11.07 14.46
N GLU A 325 -7.22 9.85 14.99
CA GLU A 325 -8.38 9.19 15.63
C GLU A 325 -8.83 9.91 16.91
N ILE A 326 -7.94 10.00 17.90
CA ILE A 326 -8.33 10.38 19.27
C ILE A 326 -8.13 11.86 19.62
N THR A 327 -7.46 12.64 18.77
CA THR A 327 -7.17 14.04 19.08
C THR A 327 -8.38 14.97 18.86
N THR A 328 -8.35 16.16 19.46
CA THR A 328 -9.36 17.19 19.19
C THR A 328 -9.19 17.77 17.78
N ASP A 329 -10.24 18.39 17.24
CA ASP A 329 -10.20 19.03 15.93
C ASP A 329 -9.14 20.13 15.85
N ALA A 330 -9.03 20.96 16.89
CA ALA A 330 -8.03 22.02 16.95
C ALA A 330 -6.59 21.45 16.95
N ASN A 331 -6.36 20.34 17.62
CA ASN A 331 -5.07 19.68 17.62
C ASN A 331 -4.78 19.05 16.26
N LEU A 332 -5.77 18.38 15.64
CA LEU A 332 -5.62 17.82 14.29
C LEU A 332 -5.24 18.91 13.29
N GLU A 333 -5.95 20.04 13.29
CA GLU A 333 -5.66 21.18 12.43
C GLU A 333 -4.23 21.72 12.65
N SER A 334 -3.84 21.88 13.93
CA SER A 334 -2.50 22.32 14.28
C SER A 334 -1.42 21.34 13.81
N ARG A 335 -1.64 20.01 13.93
CA ARG A 335 -0.71 18.98 13.47
C ARG A 335 -0.55 18.99 11.97
N ILE A 336 -1.66 19.01 11.21
CA ILE A 336 -1.65 19.08 9.75
C ILE A 336 -0.94 20.36 9.28
N LYS A 337 -1.23 21.51 9.88
CA LYS A 337 -0.59 22.77 9.54
C LYS A 337 0.93 22.75 9.78
N ASN A 338 1.35 22.28 10.94
CA ASN A 338 2.77 22.20 11.26
C ASN A 338 3.52 21.28 10.28
N MET A 339 2.92 20.17 9.89
CA MET A 339 3.46 19.24 8.91
C MET A 339 3.53 19.89 7.52
N ALA A 340 2.47 20.58 7.09
CA ALA A 340 2.43 21.29 5.82
C ALA A 340 3.47 22.43 5.75
N ASP A 341 3.66 23.16 6.85
CA ASP A 341 4.70 24.20 6.94
C ASP A 341 6.13 23.62 6.82
N ALA A 342 6.37 22.44 7.37
CA ALA A 342 7.62 21.70 7.17
C ALA A 342 7.73 21.18 5.73
N GLY A 343 6.65 20.67 5.17
CA GLY A 343 6.54 20.21 3.79
C GLY A 343 6.81 21.34 2.77
N LYS A 344 6.28 22.52 3.03
CA LYS A 344 6.55 23.72 2.23
C LYS A 344 8.03 24.08 2.18
N LYS A 345 8.75 23.94 3.30
CA LYS A 345 10.21 24.16 3.33
C LYS A 345 10.96 23.07 2.56
N HIS A 346 10.45 21.86 2.54
CA HIS A 346 10.98 20.79 1.72
C HIS A 346 10.74 21.03 0.23
N GLY A 347 9.55 21.52 -0.14
CA GLY A 347 9.19 21.96 -1.49
C GLY A 347 8.38 20.93 -2.29
N ARG A 348 8.33 19.64 -1.87
CA ARG A 348 7.54 18.56 -2.48
C ARG A 348 6.87 17.76 -1.38
N TYR A 349 5.57 17.96 -1.22
CA TYR A 349 4.85 17.44 -0.07
C TYR A 349 3.37 17.22 -0.37
N PHE A 350 2.79 16.22 0.26
CA PHE A 350 1.35 16.09 0.47
C PHE A 350 1.04 15.53 1.86
N THR A 351 -0.17 15.79 2.37
CA THR A 351 -0.58 15.31 3.68
C THR A 351 -0.90 13.82 3.63
N SER A 352 -0.31 13.07 4.55
CA SER A 352 -0.58 11.64 4.72
C SER A 352 -0.44 11.24 6.20
N THR A 353 -1.07 10.14 6.57
CA THR A 353 -0.71 9.43 7.80
C THR A 353 0.56 8.59 7.58
N GLY A 354 1.29 8.30 8.65
CA GLY A 354 2.52 7.49 8.59
C GLY A 354 2.27 5.98 8.64
N SER A 355 1.03 5.58 8.88
CA SER A 355 0.54 4.19 8.85
C SER A 355 -0.90 4.19 8.38
N PRO A 356 -1.51 3.06 8.05
CA PRO A 356 -2.92 3.00 7.70
C PRO A 356 -3.80 3.70 8.74
N LEU A 357 -4.88 4.30 8.30
CA LEU A 357 -5.92 4.78 9.21
C LEU A 357 -6.42 3.62 10.06
N THR A 358 -6.65 3.86 11.33
CA THR A 358 -7.05 2.80 12.26
C THR A 358 -8.52 2.41 12.06
N PRO A 359 -8.91 1.17 12.35
CA PRO A 359 -10.29 0.70 12.19
C PRO A 359 -11.34 1.52 12.97
N ASN A 360 -10.93 2.22 14.03
CA ASN A 360 -11.81 3.07 14.84
C ASN A 360 -11.87 4.54 14.37
N THR A 361 -11.08 4.91 13.36
CA THR A 361 -11.15 6.26 12.77
C THR A 361 -12.43 6.37 11.94
N THR A 362 -13.51 6.89 12.50
CA THR A 362 -14.83 6.99 11.86
C THR A 362 -14.78 7.71 10.50
N VAL A 363 -15.75 7.43 9.63
CA VAL A 363 -15.90 8.12 8.32
C VAL A 363 -15.99 9.65 8.51
N GLU A 364 -16.70 10.12 9.54
CA GLU A 364 -16.76 11.54 9.87
C GLU A 364 -15.36 12.09 10.19
N ARG A 365 -14.58 11.34 10.96
CA ARG A 365 -13.22 11.75 11.34
C ARG A 365 -12.27 11.77 10.15
N MET A 366 -12.38 10.78 9.24
CA MET A 366 -11.63 10.77 7.98
C MET A 366 -11.97 11.96 7.11
N ARG A 367 -13.27 12.28 6.96
CA ARG A 367 -13.70 13.50 6.24
C ARG A 367 -13.09 14.76 6.82
N LYS A 368 -13.09 14.89 8.14
CA LYS A 368 -12.51 16.04 8.81
C LYS A 368 -11.02 16.18 8.56
N TYR A 369 -10.29 15.07 8.60
CA TYR A 369 -8.87 15.02 8.22
C TYR A 369 -8.65 15.52 6.79
N ILE A 370 -9.46 15.06 5.84
CA ILE A 370 -9.41 15.47 4.44
C ILE A 370 -9.73 16.95 4.28
N ASP A 371 -10.85 17.41 4.86
CA ASP A 371 -11.32 18.80 4.78
C ASP A 371 -10.32 19.80 5.35
N ILE A 372 -9.69 19.46 6.49
CA ILE A 372 -8.64 20.30 7.08
C ILE A 372 -7.43 20.37 6.16
N SER A 373 -7.00 19.23 5.62
CA SER A 373 -5.86 19.17 4.68
C SER A 373 -6.10 20.05 3.45
N HIS A 374 -7.30 19.99 2.88
CA HIS A 374 -7.66 20.79 1.70
C HIS A 374 -7.82 22.29 1.98
N LYS A 375 -7.94 22.73 3.24
CA LYS A 375 -7.95 24.15 3.60
C LYS A 375 -6.56 24.77 3.68
N ILE A 376 -5.52 23.94 3.68
CA ILE A 376 -4.13 24.41 3.76
C ILE A 376 -3.60 24.68 2.37
N THR A 377 -3.10 25.90 2.17
CA THR A 377 -2.41 26.31 0.94
C THR A 377 -0.90 26.16 1.14
N ILE A 378 -0.20 25.53 0.20
CA ILE A 378 1.25 25.32 0.24
C ILE A 378 1.93 26.12 -0.88
#